data_8fc02e009b8dc141732544f36da7933e
#
_entry.id   8fc02e009b8dc141732544f36da7933e
#
_cell.length_a   1.000
_cell.length_b   1.000
_cell.length_c   1.000
_cell.angle_alpha   90.00
_cell.angle_beta   90.00
_cell.angle_gamma   90.00
#
_symmetry.space_group_name_H-M   'P 1'
#
loop_
_entity.id
_entity.type
_entity.pdbx_description
1 polymer ?
#
loop_
_entity_poly.entity_id
_entity_poly.type
_entity_poly.pdbx_seq_one_letter_code
_entity_poly.pdbx_strand_id
1 'polypeptide(L)'
;AARALDVSDKDYYNVFSYVNKTTQVATYRFIAEQISWVLSIKNKDTYQIIPRTYIELDDIIESLKPEENSLQAVNSITIGLEGSPQTPMDNGPSLPSVLCNQVYFFTMEKLHNDIKKSVSAGTLAIQDVIKQLEFEPNMGNNPTDRAKNYLAFRYPTIYKKTDALKTQKNNIDIKVDSYSLVDIQTKNNKRGDNRILIDVSFQYQSNNQKEKIFFHCDVDVSEQYPFISTKLNQFTPRT
;
A
#
# COMPACT_ATOMS: atom_id res chain seq x y z
N ALA A 1 30.35 -6.53 12.59
CA ALA A 1 29.14 -6.35 13.41
C ALA A 1 28.46 -7.70 13.67
N ALA A 2 28.01 -8.42 12.65
CA ALA A 2 27.27 -9.70 12.82
C ALA A 2 27.99 -10.72 13.70
N ARG A 3 29.29 -10.94 13.49
CA ARG A 3 30.12 -11.83 14.35
C ARG A 3 30.18 -11.39 15.82
N ALA A 4 30.18 -10.08 16.07
CA ALA A 4 30.21 -9.55 17.44
C ALA A 4 28.88 -9.73 18.17
N LEU A 5 27.81 -9.95 17.45
CA LEU A 5 26.45 -10.21 17.97
C LEU A 5 26.06 -11.69 17.92
N ASP A 6 26.94 -12.55 17.38
CA ASP A 6 26.66 -13.98 17.16
C ASP A 6 25.40 -14.22 16.31
N VAL A 7 25.23 -13.41 15.25
CA VAL A 7 24.14 -13.52 14.29
C VAL A 7 24.67 -13.79 12.88
N SER A 8 23.79 -14.23 11.98
CA SER A 8 24.12 -14.44 10.56
C SER A 8 24.61 -13.16 9.89
N ASP A 9 25.56 -13.26 8.95
CA ASP A 9 26.03 -12.14 8.15
C ASP A 9 24.92 -11.50 7.29
N LYS A 10 23.79 -12.18 7.12
CA LYS A 10 22.59 -11.70 6.41
C LYS A 10 21.50 -11.18 7.35
N ASP A 11 21.72 -11.21 8.64
CA ASP A 11 20.76 -10.72 9.64
C ASP A 11 20.89 -9.21 9.84
N TYR A 12 20.56 -8.46 8.80
CA TYR A 12 20.69 -7.02 8.78
C TYR A 12 19.82 -6.33 9.84
N TYR A 13 18.61 -6.87 10.09
CA TYR A 13 17.73 -6.30 11.11
C TYR A 13 18.38 -6.29 12.49
N ASN A 14 18.83 -7.46 12.98
CA ASN A 14 19.43 -7.57 14.29
C ASN A 14 20.75 -6.81 14.41
N VAL A 15 21.48 -6.62 13.30
CA VAL A 15 22.69 -5.80 13.29
C VAL A 15 22.35 -4.32 13.41
N PHE A 16 21.45 -3.79 12.58
CA PHE A 16 21.19 -2.35 12.50
C PHE A 16 20.35 -1.84 13.66
N SER A 17 19.44 -2.67 14.18
CA SER A 17 18.57 -2.33 15.32
C SER A 17 19.23 -2.57 16.69
N TYR A 18 20.46 -3.14 16.74
CA TYR A 18 21.13 -3.45 18.01
C TYR A 18 21.41 -2.21 18.85
N VAL A 19 20.86 -2.20 20.06
CA VAL A 19 21.11 -1.18 21.08
C VAL A 19 21.92 -1.80 22.21
N ASN A 20 23.07 -1.24 22.50
CA ASN A 20 23.89 -1.66 23.63
C ASN A 20 23.14 -1.40 24.96
N LYS A 21 22.93 -2.44 25.74
CA LYS A 21 22.13 -2.39 26.98
C LYS A 21 22.73 -1.46 28.05
N THR A 22 24.05 -1.27 28.05
CA THR A 22 24.74 -0.46 29.04
C THR A 22 24.74 1.02 28.64
N THR A 23 25.05 1.32 27.36
CA THR A 23 25.21 2.69 26.88
C THR A 23 23.95 3.26 26.27
N GLN A 24 22.93 2.42 25.99
CA GLN A 24 21.69 2.78 25.28
C GLN A 24 21.94 3.38 23.88
N VAL A 25 23.07 3.04 23.27
CA VAL A 25 23.47 3.52 21.95
C VAL A 25 23.23 2.45 20.89
N ALA A 26 22.68 2.85 19.74
CA ALA A 26 22.54 2.02 18.55
C ALA A 26 23.93 1.82 17.89
N THR A 27 24.65 0.79 18.33
CA THR A 27 26.09 0.60 18.10
C THR A 27 26.44 0.48 16.61
N TYR A 28 25.62 -0.15 15.81
CA TYR A 28 25.92 -0.46 14.40
C TYR A 28 25.03 0.30 13.40
N ARG A 29 24.24 1.26 13.88
CA ARG A 29 23.37 2.09 13.04
C ARG A 29 24.13 2.84 11.95
N PHE A 30 25.36 3.29 12.24
CA PHE A 30 26.19 3.98 11.27
C PHE A 30 26.44 3.18 9.99
N ILE A 31 26.36 1.84 10.03
CA ILE A 31 26.47 0.99 8.85
C ILE A 31 25.24 1.19 7.96
N ALA A 32 24.05 1.19 8.58
CA ALA A 32 22.79 1.44 7.87
C ALA A 32 22.73 2.83 7.22
N GLU A 33 23.42 3.81 7.78
CA GLU A 33 23.53 5.17 7.24
C GLU A 33 24.46 5.26 6.01
N GLN A 34 25.37 4.29 5.87
CA GLN A 34 26.41 4.30 4.81
C GLN A 34 26.08 3.36 3.64
N ILE A 35 25.13 2.48 3.77
CA ILE A 35 24.76 1.57 2.69
C ILE A 35 23.73 2.17 1.75
N SER A 36 23.65 1.64 0.53
CA SER A 36 22.60 1.98 -0.42
C SER A 36 21.35 1.14 -0.16
N TRP A 37 20.22 1.79 0.08
CA TRP A 37 18.95 1.14 0.23
C TRP A 37 18.26 0.99 -1.12
N VAL A 38 17.92 -0.22 -1.52
CA VAL A 38 17.31 -0.50 -2.81
C VAL A 38 15.94 -1.12 -2.64
N LEU A 39 14.94 -0.54 -3.30
CA LEU A 39 13.60 -1.11 -3.41
C LEU A 39 13.54 -1.97 -4.67
N SER A 40 13.29 -3.26 -4.46
CA SER A 40 13.07 -4.20 -5.56
C SER A 40 11.58 -4.45 -5.77
N ILE A 41 11.13 -4.39 -7.02
CA ILE A 41 9.76 -4.69 -7.43
C ILE A 41 9.78 -5.91 -8.33
N LYS A 42 9.06 -6.96 -7.95
CA LYS A 42 9.02 -8.24 -8.68
C LYS A 42 10.45 -8.79 -8.95
N ASN A 43 11.30 -8.75 -7.91
CA ASN A 43 12.72 -9.16 -7.94
C ASN A 43 13.62 -8.34 -8.89
N LYS A 44 13.20 -7.14 -9.26
CA LYS A 44 14.02 -6.22 -10.05
C LYS A 44 14.31 -4.97 -9.22
N ASP A 45 15.58 -4.62 -9.07
CA ASP A 45 16.00 -3.38 -8.45
C ASP A 45 15.46 -2.20 -9.24
N THR A 46 14.69 -1.35 -8.57
CA THR A 46 13.87 -0.34 -9.22
C THR A 46 14.21 1.07 -8.77
N TYR A 47 14.35 1.28 -7.47
CA TYR A 47 14.66 2.58 -6.90
C TYR A 47 15.74 2.48 -5.84
N GLN A 48 16.59 3.50 -5.76
CA GLN A 48 17.39 3.75 -4.58
C GLN A 48 16.59 4.61 -3.60
N ILE A 49 16.38 4.11 -2.38
CA ILE A 49 15.65 4.82 -1.34
C ILE A 49 16.65 5.64 -0.52
N ILE A 50 16.37 6.93 -0.39
CA ILE A 50 17.20 7.86 0.37
C ILE A 50 16.39 8.33 1.58
N PRO A 51 16.67 7.80 2.79
CA PRO A 51 16.06 8.32 4.02
C PRO A 51 16.54 9.75 4.25
N ARG A 52 15.65 10.66 4.62
CA ARG A 52 15.95 12.07 4.84
C ARG A 52 16.26 12.36 6.30
N THR A 53 15.73 11.53 7.18
CA THR A 53 15.90 11.65 8.63
C THR A 53 16.18 10.29 9.25
N TYR A 54 16.53 10.29 10.51
CA TYR A 54 16.70 9.07 11.30
C TYR A 54 15.40 8.27 11.47
N ILE A 55 14.25 8.95 11.46
CA ILE A 55 12.94 8.28 11.60
C ILE A 55 12.69 7.41 10.38
N GLU A 56 12.91 7.93 9.18
CA GLU A 56 12.73 7.19 7.92
C GLU A 56 13.73 6.03 7.79
N LEU A 57 14.97 6.24 8.28
CA LEU A 57 15.96 5.16 8.33
C LEU A 57 15.51 4.05 9.30
N ASP A 58 14.96 4.41 10.45
CA ASP A 58 14.43 3.43 11.40
C ASP A 58 13.26 2.65 10.82
N ASP A 59 12.35 3.31 10.10
CA ASP A 59 11.25 2.65 9.39
C ASP A 59 11.78 1.65 8.34
N ILE A 60 12.84 2.02 7.60
CA ILE A 60 13.48 1.11 6.64
C ILE A 60 14.13 -0.06 7.36
N ILE A 61 14.85 0.16 8.45
CA ILE A 61 15.46 -0.92 9.26
C ILE A 61 14.37 -1.84 9.80
N GLU A 62 13.27 -1.29 10.34
CA GLU A 62 12.15 -2.07 10.86
C GLU A 62 11.47 -2.91 9.76
N SER A 63 11.48 -2.45 8.50
CA SER A 63 10.96 -3.24 7.36
C SER A 63 11.77 -4.51 7.07
N LEU A 64 13.00 -4.63 7.57
CA LEU A 64 13.84 -5.83 7.46
C LEU A 64 13.54 -6.88 8.53
N LYS A 65 12.70 -6.55 9.52
CA LYS A 65 12.38 -7.45 10.63
C LYS A 65 11.76 -8.74 10.11
N PRO A 66 12.34 -9.90 10.44
CA PRO A 66 11.74 -11.17 10.06
C PRO A 66 10.40 -11.36 10.78
N GLU A 67 9.36 -11.72 10.07
CA GLU A 67 8.10 -12.14 10.67
C GLU A 67 8.27 -13.58 11.19
N GLU A 68 8.27 -13.75 12.50
CA GLU A 68 8.63 -15.00 13.20
C GLU A 68 7.78 -16.22 12.83
N ASN A 69 6.58 -16.03 12.28
CA ASN A 69 5.65 -17.13 11.98
C ASN A 69 4.96 -17.00 10.61
N SER A 70 5.42 -16.13 9.72
CA SER A 70 4.76 -15.91 8.45
C SER A 70 5.54 -16.57 7.30
N LEU A 71 4.89 -17.51 6.63
CA LEU A 71 5.31 -17.99 5.31
C LEU A 71 5.03 -16.94 4.21
N GLN A 72 4.44 -15.80 4.59
CA GLN A 72 4.09 -14.75 3.67
C GLN A 72 5.23 -13.76 3.50
N ALA A 73 5.44 -13.33 2.26
CA ALA A 73 6.40 -12.28 1.97
C ALA A 73 6.00 -10.95 2.64
N VAL A 74 6.96 -10.27 3.23
CA VAL A 74 6.79 -8.90 3.70
C VAL A 74 6.79 -7.98 2.50
N ASN A 75 5.78 -7.15 2.40
CA ASN A 75 5.66 -6.12 1.38
C ASN A 75 5.92 -4.75 2.00
N SER A 76 6.41 -3.82 1.22
CA SER A 76 6.57 -2.44 1.65
C SER A 76 5.99 -1.44 0.65
N ILE A 77 5.56 -0.30 1.17
CA ILE A 77 5.19 0.87 0.37
C ILE A 77 6.07 2.01 0.84
N THR A 78 6.76 2.60 -0.11
CA THR A 78 7.55 3.81 0.11
C THR A 78 6.83 5.00 -0.51
N ILE A 79 6.67 6.07 0.25
CA ILE A 79 6.16 7.36 -0.22
C ILE A 79 7.31 8.36 -0.17
N GLY A 80 7.57 9.01 -1.30
CA GLY A 80 8.65 9.97 -1.41
C GLY A 80 8.61 10.75 -2.73
N LEU A 81 9.56 11.65 -2.89
CA LEU A 81 9.76 12.40 -4.13
C LEU A 81 10.82 11.72 -4.99
N GLU A 82 10.51 11.52 -6.26
CA GLU A 82 11.49 11.04 -7.22
C GLU A 82 12.59 12.10 -7.41
N GLY A 83 13.83 11.67 -7.27
CA GLY A 83 15.02 12.49 -7.43
C GLY A 83 15.87 12.03 -8.62
N SER A 84 17.02 12.64 -8.77
CA SER A 84 17.96 12.27 -9.83
C SER A 84 18.45 10.83 -9.66
N PRO A 85 18.73 10.11 -10.77
CA PRO A 85 19.33 8.79 -10.71
C PRO A 85 20.64 8.79 -9.90
N GLN A 86 20.84 7.78 -9.09
CA GLN A 86 22.03 7.61 -8.26
C GLN A 86 22.69 6.26 -8.56
N THR A 87 24.00 6.22 -8.51
CA THR A 87 24.75 4.98 -8.61
C THR A 87 24.99 4.44 -7.18
N PRO A 88 24.57 3.22 -6.88
CA PRO A 88 24.85 2.59 -5.58
C PRO A 88 26.35 2.52 -5.29
N MET A 89 26.73 2.50 -4.01
CA MET A 89 28.13 2.48 -3.57
C MET A 89 28.90 1.23 -4.03
N ASP A 90 28.21 0.15 -4.34
CA ASP A 90 28.77 -1.12 -4.83
C ASP A 90 29.03 -1.14 -6.35
N ASN A 91 28.98 0.02 -7.01
CA ASN A 91 29.07 0.17 -8.47
C ASN A 91 27.97 -0.58 -9.25
N GLY A 92 26.81 -0.80 -8.62
CA GLY A 92 25.63 -1.31 -9.27
C GLY A 92 25.07 -0.36 -10.33
N PRO A 93 24.02 -0.77 -11.07
CA PRO A 93 23.39 0.10 -12.08
C PRO A 93 22.84 1.37 -11.45
N SER A 94 22.92 2.48 -12.17
CA SER A 94 22.27 3.73 -11.73
C SER A 94 20.77 3.55 -11.69
N LEU A 95 20.16 3.82 -10.53
CA LEU A 95 18.72 3.70 -10.29
C LEU A 95 18.11 5.08 -10.06
N PRO A 96 16.86 5.30 -10.46
CA PRO A 96 16.08 6.46 -9.99
C PRO A 96 16.09 6.50 -8.47
N SER A 97 16.30 7.67 -7.89
CA SER A 97 16.24 7.81 -6.42
C SER A 97 14.86 8.23 -5.95
N VAL A 98 14.50 7.81 -4.74
CA VAL A 98 13.32 8.30 -4.02
C VAL A 98 13.76 8.90 -2.70
N LEU A 99 13.56 10.22 -2.56
CA LEU A 99 13.71 10.91 -1.29
C LEU A 99 12.55 10.47 -0.39
N CYS A 100 12.82 9.53 0.50
CA CYS A 100 11.80 8.87 1.30
C CYS A 100 11.23 9.83 2.35
N ASN A 101 9.90 9.86 2.46
CA ASN A 101 9.19 10.56 3.53
C ASN A 101 8.46 9.60 4.46
N GLN A 102 8.09 8.43 3.97
CA GLN A 102 7.39 7.42 4.76
C GLN A 102 7.58 6.02 4.17
N VAL A 103 7.76 5.05 5.05
CA VAL A 103 7.74 3.61 4.70
C VAL A 103 6.62 2.95 5.50
N TYR A 104 5.85 2.11 4.85
CA TYR A 104 4.88 1.22 5.49
C TYR A 104 5.16 -0.20 5.04
N PHE A 105 5.32 -1.12 5.98
CA PHE A 105 5.58 -2.53 5.70
C PHE A 105 4.50 -3.42 6.32
N PHE A 106 4.15 -4.51 5.63
CA PHE A 106 3.04 -5.36 6.01
C PHE A 106 3.13 -6.75 5.36
N THR A 107 2.53 -7.74 6.00
CA THR A 107 2.08 -8.97 5.33
C THR A 107 0.63 -8.78 4.86
N MET A 108 0.18 -9.58 3.90
CA MET A 108 -1.22 -9.52 3.47
C MET A 108 -2.18 -9.84 4.62
N GLU A 109 -1.79 -10.73 5.53
CA GLU A 109 -2.56 -11.04 6.74
C GLU A 109 -2.68 -9.83 7.67
N LYS A 110 -1.56 -9.13 7.93
CA LYS A 110 -1.56 -7.91 8.73
C LYS A 110 -2.45 -6.84 8.10
N LEU A 111 -2.34 -6.63 6.79
CA LEU A 111 -3.19 -5.67 6.07
C LEU A 111 -4.68 -5.99 6.25
N HIS A 112 -5.08 -7.26 6.06
CA HIS A 112 -6.45 -7.69 6.28
C HIS A 112 -6.92 -7.43 7.71
N ASN A 113 -6.10 -7.75 8.70
CA ASN A 113 -6.42 -7.54 10.11
C ASN A 113 -6.56 -6.06 10.47
N ASP A 114 -5.70 -5.21 9.93
CA ASP A 114 -5.73 -3.76 10.16
C ASP A 114 -6.97 -3.13 9.53
N ILE A 115 -7.32 -3.52 8.30
CA ILE A 115 -8.57 -3.08 7.66
C ILE A 115 -9.78 -3.55 8.49
N LYS A 116 -9.82 -4.83 8.87
CA LYS A 116 -10.91 -5.39 9.66
C LYS A 116 -11.11 -4.65 10.99
N LYS A 117 -10.03 -4.30 11.67
CA LYS A 117 -10.09 -3.50 12.92
C LYS A 117 -10.59 -2.08 12.66
N SER A 118 -10.16 -1.44 11.58
CA SER A 118 -10.48 -0.03 11.32
C SER A 118 -11.93 0.19 10.90
N VAL A 119 -12.57 -0.77 10.20
CA VAL A 119 -13.92 -0.57 9.63
C VAL A 119 -14.93 -1.66 9.99
N SER A 120 -14.54 -2.65 10.78
CA SER A 120 -15.38 -3.81 11.13
C SER A 120 -15.94 -4.55 9.91
N ALA A 121 -15.23 -4.53 8.77
CA ALA A 121 -15.65 -5.21 7.56
C ALA A 121 -15.35 -6.71 7.61
N GLY A 122 -16.20 -7.52 6.98
CA GLY A 122 -16.00 -8.95 6.88
C GLY A 122 -14.82 -9.33 5.98
N THR A 123 -14.15 -10.43 6.28
CA THR A 123 -12.96 -10.90 5.55
C THR A 123 -13.22 -11.05 4.04
N LEU A 124 -14.39 -11.57 3.65
CA LEU A 124 -14.74 -11.74 2.23
C LEU A 124 -14.87 -10.42 1.48
N ALA A 125 -15.41 -9.38 2.11
CA ALA A 125 -15.52 -8.07 1.50
C ALA A 125 -14.14 -7.43 1.30
N ILE A 126 -13.22 -7.61 2.24
CA ILE A 126 -11.84 -7.15 2.14
C ILE A 126 -11.12 -7.85 0.99
N GLN A 127 -11.26 -9.18 0.91
CA GLN A 127 -10.66 -9.97 -0.17
C GLN A 127 -11.19 -9.57 -1.55
N ASP A 128 -12.51 -9.35 -1.69
CA ASP A 128 -13.12 -8.91 -2.95
C ASP A 128 -12.53 -7.56 -3.40
N VAL A 129 -12.42 -6.59 -2.50
CA VAL A 129 -11.87 -5.27 -2.84
C VAL A 129 -10.39 -5.37 -3.26
N ILE A 130 -9.56 -6.05 -2.48
CA ILE A 130 -8.12 -6.21 -2.78
C ILE A 130 -7.93 -6.92 -4.12
N LYS A 131 -8.70 -7.97 -4.37
CA LYS A 131 -8.68 -8.72 -5.64
C LYS A 131 -9.08 -7.85 -6.82
N GLN A 132 -10.19 -7.11 -6.72
CA GLN A 132 -10.69 -6.29 -7.83
C GLN A 132 -9.85 -5.02 -8.06
N LEU A 133 -9.16 -4.51 -7.03
CA LEU A 133 -8.16 -3.46 -7.22
C LEU A 133 -6.94 -3.95 -7.99
N GLU A 134 -6.79 -5.29 -8.18
CA GLU A 134 -5.58 -5.89 -8.76
C GLU A 134 -4.34 -5.36 -8.04
N PHE A 135 -4.40 -5.43 -6.69
CA PHE A 135 -3.37 -4.87 -5.86
C PHE A 135 -2.08 -5.70 -5.97
N GLU A 136 -1.15 -5.22 -6.78
CA GLU A 136 0.14 -5.84 -7.07
C GLU A 136 1.31 -4.87 -6.83
N PRO A 137 2.53 -5.38 -6.58
CA PRO A 137 3.73 -4.55 -6.54
C PRO A 137 3.88 -3.73 -7.81
N ASN A 138 3.95 -2.40 -7.68
CA ASN A 138 4.04 -1.44 -8.77
C ASN A 138 5.03 -0.32 -8.45
N MET A 139 5.42 0.44 -9.47
CA MET A 139 6.41 1.51 -9.35
C MET A 139 5.85 2.81 -8.76
N GLY A 140 4.53 2.94 -8.63
CA GLY A 140 3.89 4.16 -8.13
C GLY A 140 4.05 5.41 -9.00
N ASN A 141 4.63 5.30 -10.18
CA ASN A 141 4.81 6.40 -11.13
C ASN A 141 3.61 6.60 -12.07
N ASN A 142 2.72 5.62 -12.15
CA ASN A 142 1.48 5.70 -12.89
C ASN A 142 0.37 6.29 -12.02
N PRO A 143 -0.36 7.32 -12.45
CA PRO A 143 -1.47 7.90 -11.72
C PRO A 143 -2.52 6.87 -11.26
N THR A 144 -2.84 5.89 -12.10
CA THR A 144 -3.79 4.82 -11.77
C THR A 144 -3.30 3.94 -10.63
N ASP A 145 -2.02 3.54 -10.65
CA ASP A 145 -1.42 2.74 -9.59
C ASP A 145 -1.40 3.49 -8.27
N ARG A 146 -1.07 4.79 -8.29
CA ARG A 146 -1.12 5.65 -7.10
C ARG A 146 -2.52 5.74 -6.52
N ALA A 147 -3.55 5.87 -7.36
CA ALA A 147 -4.94 5.89 -6.92
C ALA A 147 -5.36 4.54 -6.31
N LYS A 148 -5.02 3.41 -6.94
CA LYS A 148 -5.30 2.06 -6.43
C LYS A 148 -4.59 1.83 -5.09
N ASN A 149 -3.30 2.17 -4.99
CA ASN A 149 -2.54 2.06 -3.74
C ASN A 149 -3.19 2.89 -2.63
N TYR A 150 -3.57 4.14 -2.92
CA TYR A 150 -4.26 4.99 -1.94
C TYR A 150 -5.57 4.37 -1.47
N LEU A 151 -6.41 3.90 -2.39
CA LEU A 151 -7.69 3.28 -2.05
C LEU A 151 -7.50 2.05 -1.17
N ALA A 152 -6.53 1.20 -1.50
CA ALA A 152 -6.25 -0.01 -0.73
C ALA A 152 -5.87 0.28 0.73
N PHE A 153 -5.06 1.32 0.98
CA PHE A 153 -4.49 1.56 2.31
C PHE A 153 -5.14 2.70 3.10
N ARG A 154 -5.70 3.69 2.42
CA ARG A 154 -6.10 4.95 3.07
C ARG A 154 -7.57 5.29 2.92
N TYR A 155 -8.35 4.49 2.17
CA TYR A 155 -9.77 4.75 1.99
C TYR A 155 -10.66 3.59 2.47
N PRO A 156 -10.81 3.39 3.78
CA PRO A 156 -11.55 2.28 4.38
C PRO A 156 -13.04 2.24 3.99
N THR A 157 -13.58 3.34 3.48
CA THR A 157 -14.98 3.46 3.05
C THR A 157 -15.37 2.42 1.99
N ILE A 158 -14.44 2.05 1.08
CA ILE A 158 -14.73 1.03 0.05
C ILE A 158 -14.98 -0.34 0.66
N TYR A 159 -14.20 -0.72 1.66
CA TYR A 159 -14.37 -2.00 2.36
C TYR A 159 -15.68 -2.04 3.15
N LYS A 160 -15.96 -0.95 3.89
CA LYS A 160 -17.22 -0.82 4.64
C LYS A 160 -18.43 -0.87 3.71
N LYS A 161 -18.38 -0.20 2.55
CA LYS A 161 -19.48 -0.21 1.58
C LYS A 161 -19.67 -1.60 0.97
N THR A 162 -18.58 -2.26 0.58
CA THR A 162 -18.64 -3.62 0.02
C THR A 162 -19.21 -4.60 1.03
N ASP A 163 -18.81 -4.51 2.30
CA ASP A 163 -19.35 -5.37 3.36
C ASP A 163 -20.84 -5.12 3.59
N ALA A 164 -21.26 -3.87 3.66
CA ALA A 164 -22.66 -3.52 3.82
C ALA A 164 -23.54 -4.05 2.69
N LEU A 165 -23.08 -3.97 1.44
CA LEU A 165 -23.80 -4.50 0.28
C LEU A 165 -23.82 -6.03 0.24
N LYS A 166 -22.77 -6.68 0.72
CA LYS A 166 -22.66 -8.15 0.77
C LYS A 166 -23.48 -8.75 1.88
N THR A 167 -23.61 -8.04 3.02
CA THR A 167 -24.26 -8.53 4.24
C THR A 167 -25.65 -7.96 4.45
N GLN A 168 -26.28 -7.32 3.46
CA GLN A 168 -27.60 -6.73 3.59
C GLN A 168 -28.57 -7.75 4.20
N LYS A 169 -28.72 -7.66 5.51
CA LYS A 169 -29.69 -8.45 6.30
C LYS A 169 -30.96 -7.65 6.40
N ASN A 170 -32.05 -8.28 6.00
CA ASN A 170 -33.38 -7.71 6.17
C ASN A 170 -33.78 -7.61 7.62
N ASN A 171 -34.36 -6.50 8.00
CA ASN A 171 -35.06 -6.38 9.25
C ASN A 171 -36.54 -6.79 9.18
N ILE A 172 -37.09 -7.16 8.03
CA ILE A 172 -38.48 -7.61 7.90
C ILE A 172 -38.63 -8.35 6.56
N ASP A 173 -39.03 -9.62 6.53
CA ASP A 173 -39.62 -10.50 5.51
C ASP A 173 -39.49 -10.20 3.98
N ILE A 174 -38.72 -9.23 3.56
CA ILE A 174 -38.41 -8.94 2.17
C ILE A 174 -37.00 -9.43 1.88
N LYS A 175 -36.84 -10.37 0.96
CA LYS A 175 -35.52 -10.77 0.44
C LYS A 175 -34.87 -9.57 -0.25
N VAL A 176 -34.00 -8.84 0.46
CA VAL A 176 -33.14 -7.85 -0.16
C VAL A 176 -31.97 -8.60 -0.78
N ASP A 177 -31.70 -8.39 -2.04
CA ASP A 177 -30.59 -9.00 -2.73
C ASP A 177 -29.27 -8.50 -2.15
N SER A 178 -28.38 -9.42 -1.82
CA SER A 178 -27.00 -9.09 -1.52
C SER A 178 -26.22 -8.88 -2.82
N TYR A 179 -25.20 -8.02 -2.79
CA TYR A 179 -24.38 -7.69 -3.95
C TYR A 179 -22.92 -8.06 -3.71
N SER A 180 -22.26 -8.54 -4.75
CA SER A 180 -20.82 -8.79 -4.76
C SER A 180 -20.12 -7.79 -5.65
N LEU A 181 -18.94 -7.30 -5.22
CA LEU A 181 -18.08 -6.47 -6.05
C LEU A 181 -17.50 -7.34 -7.17
N VAL A 182 -17.77 -6.97 -8.41
CA VAL A 182 -17.36 -7.77 -9.59
C VAL A 182 -16.33 -7.09 -10.46
N ASP A 183 -16.22 -5.75 -10.39
CA ASP A 183 -15.28 -5.00 -11.21
C ASP A 183 -14.92 -3.65 -10.58
N ILE A 184 -13.67 -3.23 -10.78
CA ILE A 184 -13.21 -1.87 -10.47
C ILE A 184 -12.51 -1.31 -11.71
N GLN A 185 -13.05 -0.24 -12.25
CA GLN A 185 -12.49 0.43 -13.41
C GLN A 185 -11.89 1.77 -13.01
N THR A 186 -10.82 2.15 -13.68
CA THR A 186 -10.15 3.43 -13.46
C THR A 186 -10.12 4.23 -14.76
N LYS A 187 -10.41 5.52 -14.67
CA LYS A 187 -10.33 6.44 -15.80
C LYS A 187 -9.59 7.71 -15.39
N ASN A 188 -8.60 8.07 -16.18
CA ASN A 188 -7.91 9.35 -15.99
C ASN A 188 -8.83 10.48 -16.46
N ASN A 189 -9.17 11.37 -15.54
CA ASN A 189 -10.02 12.52 -15.78
C ASN A 189 -9.15 13.78 -15.71
N LYS A 190 -8.53 14.15 -16.83
CA LYS A 190 -7.74 15.38 -16.93
C LYS A 190 -8.69 16.58 -16.89
N ARG A 191 -8.56 17.41 -15.88
CA ARG A 191 -9.21 18.72 -15.80
C ARG A 191 -8.29 19.82 -16.33
N GLY A 192 -8.88 20.93 -16.77
CA GLY A 192 -8.11 22.05 -17.31
C GLY A 192 -7.29 22.85 -16.27
N ASP A 193 -7.30 22.43 -15.00
CA ASP A 193 -6.60 23.05 -13.87
C ASP A 193 -5.28 22.35 -13.51
N ASN A 194 -4.71 21.56 -14.41
CA ASN A 194 -3.50 20.74 -14.21
C ASN A 194 -3.61 19.65 -13.14
N ARG A 195 -4.79 19.42 -12.57
CA ARG A 195 -5.01 18.32 -11.62
C ARG A 195 -5.11 16.98 -12.34
N ILE A 196 -4.53 15.95 -11.72
CA ILE A 196 -4.62 14.58 -12.19
C ILE A 196 -5.60 13.84 -11.28
N LEU A 197 -6.84 13.71 -11.77
CA LEU A 197 -7.90 13.00 -11.08
C LEU A 197 -8.10 11.63 -11.72
N ILE A 198 -8.15 10.61 -10.89
CA ILE A 198 -8.50 9.25 -11.30
C ILE A 198 -9.92 8.99 -10.80
N ASP A 199 -10.86 8.89 -11.73
CA ASP A 199 -12.21 8.38 -11.46
C ASP A 199 -12.11 6.87 -11.31
N VAL A 200 -12.55 6.36 -10.17
CA VAL A 200 -12.57 4.93 -9.85
C VAL A 200 -14.00 4.49 -9.66
N SER A 201 -14.46 3.65 -10.57
CA SER A 201 -15.82 3.12 -10.62
C SER A 201 -15.87 1.69 -10.10
N PHE A 202 -16.81 1.40 -9.22
CA PHE A 202 -17.03 0.09 -8.59
C PHE A 202 -18.35 -0.48 -9.10
N GLN A 203 -18.30 -1.65 -9.74
CA GLN A 203 -19.49 -2.36 -10.19
C GLN A 203 -19.82 -3.48 -9.20
N TYR A 204 -21.03 -3.44 -8.68
CA TYR A 204 -21.58 -4.51 -7.87
C TYR A 204 -22.71 -5.22 -8.62
N GLN A 205 -22.71 -6.55 -8.53
CA GLN A 205 -23.72 -7.41 -9.13
C GLN A 205 -24.54 -8.08 -8.04
N SER A 206 -25.88 -8.05 -8.18
CA SER A 206 -26.75 -8.80 -7.26
C SER A 206 -26.49 -10.30 -7.38
N ASN A 207 -26.66 -11.05 -6.29
CA ASN A 207 -26.42 -12.49 -6.29
C ASN A 207 -27.40 -13.26 -7.19
N ASN A 208 -28.56 -12.69 -7.50
CA ASN A 208 -29.51 -13.23 -8.49
C ASN A 208 -29.14 -12.82 -9.93
N GLN A 209 -28.04 -12.07 -10.13
CA GLN A 209 -27.49 -11.57 -11.39
C GLN A 209 -28.42 -10.67 -12.23
N LYS A 210 -29.51 -10.19 -11.66
CA LYS A 210 -30.50 -9.35 -12.40
C LYS A 210 -30.17 -7.87 -12.35
N GLU A 211 -29.55 -7.43 -11.26
CA GLU A 211 -29.30 -6.00 -11.03
C GLU A 211 -27.82 -5.69 -10.88
N LYS A 212 -27.44 -4.52 -11.39
CA LYS A 212 -26.12 -3.92 -11.22
C LYS A 212 -26.28 -2.57 -10.57
N ILE A 213 -25.43 -2.29 -9.60
CA ILE A 213 -25.31 -0.98 -9.00
C ILE A 213 -23.87 -0.49 -9.11
N PHE A 214 -23.73 0.82 -9.25
CA PHE A 214 -22.42 1.43 -9.50
C PHE A 214 -22.14 2.51 -8.46
N PHE A 215 -20.91 2.54 -7.99
CA PHE A 215 -20.37 3.61 -7.17
C PHE A 215 -19.12 4.16 -7.82
N HIS A 216 -18.81 5.41 -7.56
CA HIS A 216 -17.55 6.00 -7.97
C HIS A 216 -16.98 6.92 -6.91
N CYS A 217 -15.68 7.15 -6.98
CA CYS A 217 -14.98 8.20 -6.26
C CYS A 217 -13.86 8.76 -7.14
N ASP A 218 -13.47 10.01 -6.93
CA ASP A 218 -12.28 10.59 -7.56
C ASP A 218 -11.14 10.65 -6.57
N VAL A 219 -9.98 10.12 -6.99
CA VAL A 219 -8.72 10.26 -6.27
C VAL A 219 -7.87 11.30 -6.97
N ASP A 220 -7.48 12.34 -6.26
CA ASP A 220 -6.49 13.29 -6.72
C ASP A 220 -5.09 12.75 -6.46
N VAL A 221 -4.32 12.63 -7.51
CA VAL A 221 -2.94 12.12 -7.47
C VAL A 221 -1.95 13.14 -8.02
N SER A 222 -2.31 14.41 -8.05
CA SER A 222 -1.47 15.50 -8.57
C SER A 222 -0.22 15.70 -7.73
N GLU A 223 -0.37 15.60 -6.41
CA GLU A 223 0.68 15.86 -5.44
C GLU A 223 1.29 14.56 -4.90
N GLN A 224 2.32 14.68 -4.08
CA GLN A 224 3.01 13.56 -3.45
C GLN A 224 2.07 12.63 -2.68
N TYR A 225 1.10 13.20 -1.97
CA TYR A 225 0.12 12.46 -1.17
C TYR A 225 -1.24 12.46 -1.87
N PRO A 226 -1.69 11.32 -2.41
CA PRO A 226 -3.03 11.20 -2.96
C PRO A 226 -4.12 11.44 -1.90
N PHE A 227 -5.26 11.96 -2.33
CA PHE A 227 -6.43 12.14 -1.46
C PHE A 227 -7.75 11.99 -2.22
N ILE A 228 -8.85 11.77 -1.48
CA ILE A 228 -10.19 11.72 -2.05
C ILE A 228 -10.65 13.12 -2.42
N SER A 229 -10.85 13.37 -3.71
CA SER A 229 -11.44 14.60 -4.24
C SER A 229 -12.97 14.53 -4.24
N THR A 230 -13.53 13.40 -4.68
CA THR A 230 -14.97 13.12 -4.61
C THR A 230 -15.20 11.85 -3.79
N LYS A 231 -16.02 11.93 -2.75
CA LYS A 231 -16.36 10.78 -1.91
C LYS A 231 -17.11 9.72 -2.70
N LEU A 232 -17.06 8.48 -2.20
CA LEU A 232 -17.78 7.35 -2.78
C LEU A 232 -19.29 7.61 -2.84
N ASN A 233 -19.83 7.72 -4.05
CA ASN A 233 -21.25 7.98 -4.32
C ASN A 233 -21.80 6.97 -5.31
N GLN A 234 -23.08 6.64 -5.18
CA GLN A 234 -23.79 5.84 -6.17
C GLN A 234 -24.10 6.68 -7.41
N PHE A 235 -23.99 6.07 -8.58
CA PHE A 235 -24.34 6.71 -9.84
C PHE A 235 -24.97 5.71 -10.81
N THR A 236 -25.63 6.24 -11.84
CA THR A 236 -26.13 5.46 -12.96
C THR A 236 -25.25 5.74 -14.17
N PRO A 237 -24.56 4.73 -14.73
CA PRO A 237 -23.79 4.93 -15.96
C PRO A 237 -24.68 5.47 -17.08
N ARG A 238 -24.20 6.46 -17.82
CA ARG A 238 -24.85 6.87 -19.06
C ARG A 238 -24.59 5.80 -20.11
N THR A 239 -25.65 5.21 -20.62
CA THR A 239 -25.65 4.26 -21.77
C THR A 239 -25.23 4.98 -23.05
#